data_8cbe2f31bc2db0e4b604f9c1701a63c0
#
_entry.id   8cbe2f31bc2db0e4b604f9c1701a63c0
#
_cell.length_a   1.000
_cell.length_b   1.000
_cell.length_c   1.000
_cell.angle_alpha   90.00
_cell.angle_beta   90.00
_cell.angle_gamma   90.00
#
_symmetry.space_group_name_H-M   'P 1'
#
loop_
_entity.id
_entity.type
_entity.pdbx_description
1 polymer ?
#
loop_
_entity_poly.entity_id
_entity_poly.type
_entity_poly.pdbx_seq_one_letter_code
_entity_poly.pdbx_strand_id
1 'polypeptide(L)'
;MKKTFKGVIITSALLAGLFIGGYQSQHVSAKSYGKAVTKIAGNVNYAIYHNVSKGGPSGKFTSTEYFKHGQIQSKRYVSTKKGNFWDIYVDGRHVGWVSEKFFTRNTISLAGSVSVVKNSDYSFPTRDAINYVTDSHGTAVNPNKVKVSKAYVSTSSSTVDYSYGKAKASLNIDVRSGKGEMGEANLTPKSGFKSVTTWNGGSKSSSRNWNAAHHYTSETSSNTFRSNGLILRTRLFQPRFVSLGYGQAGDAMGQVGVIPEGITVNGGIFTTSMFTSSNNQHGHLVSYNLNAIKSKYAAQNLATMRWSTFKSYAKNIKVSPYIKLGHGQSLGSSSSYIYVLANDNKYNNGPRSEEILQIRKSDMKINKIWTFRIAENRYIHNATFVGDNTMYALFYNGGYNNYEYWKLTRSGDSWTATEVGATKGRFVSNSPVQGFTYGNGNFYIGFNDHIFKVGKNGTAKKHYRFNVRREIEGLSANGSNLYVQFAQ
;
A
#
# COMPACT_ATOMS: atom_id res chain seq x y z
N MET A 1 28.84 40.19 1.00
CA MET A 1 29.23 39.24 -0.07
C MET A 1 28.09 38.23 -0.28
N LYS A 2 27.28 38.45 -1.33
CA LYS A 2 26.20 37.57 -1.71
C LYS A 2 26.75 36.47 -2.61
N LYS A 3 26.74 35.22 -2.20
CA LYS A 3 26.98 34.06 -3.07
C LYS A 3 25.66 33.48 -3.51
N THR A 4 25.32 33.72 -4.73
CA THR A 4 24.20 33.16 -5.49
C THR A 4 24.51 31.70 -5.83
N PHE A 5 23.74 30.76 -5.32
CA PHE A 5 23.76 29.38 -5.80
C PHE A 5 22.87 29.28 -7.05
N LYS A 6 23.49 29.06 -8.18
CA LYS A 6 22.79 28.70 -9.42
C LYS A 6 22.27 27.28 -9.33
N GLY A 7 20.96 27.13 -9.18
CA GLY A 7 20.28 25.85 -9.36
C GLY A 7 20.27 25.50 -10.85
N VAL A 8 20.74 24.31 -11.18
CA VAL A 8 20.59 23.75 -12.53
C VAL A 8 19.15 23.25 -12.65
N ILE A 9 18.34 24.04 -13.30
CA ILE A 9 17.02 23.63 -13.79
C ILE A 9 17.27 22.90 -15.10
N ILE A 10 17.07 21.58 -15.12
CA ILE A 10 16.98 20.84 -16.39
C ILE A 10 15.57 21.06 -16.93
N THR A 11 15.40 22.16 -17.62
CA THR A 11 14.30 22.38 -18.55
C THR A 11 14.60 21.60 -19.80
N SER A 12 13.81 20.56 -20.08
CA SER A 12 13.77 19.93 -21.39
C SER A 12 13.17 20.90 -22.40
N ALA A 13 14.03 21.64 -23.06
CA ALA A 13 13.65 22.46 -24.19
C ALA A 13 13.21 21.54 -25.34
N LEU A 14 11.99 21.70 -25.82
CA LEU A 14 11.56 21.29 -27.15
C LEU A 14 12.30 22.16 -28.18
N LEU A 15 13.30 21.64 -28.81
CA LEU A 15 13.82 22.21 -30.08
C LEU A 15 13.07 21.54 -31.23
N ALA A 16 12.11 22.26 -31.78
CA ALA A 16 11.55 21.97 -33.07
C ALA A 16 12.57 22.44 -34.11
N GLY A 17 13.41 21.54 -34.60
CA GLY A 17 14.30 21.75 -35.75
C GLY A 17 13.65 21.18 -36.99
N LEU A 18 13.17 22.02 -37.87
CA LEU A 18 12.87 21.67 -39.26
C LEU A 18 14.18 21.27 -39.97
N PHE A 19 14.34 19.99 -40.26
CA PHE A 19 15.26 19.55 -41.31
C PHE A 19 14.44 18.94 -42.44
N ILE A 20 14.29 19.67 -43.51
CA ILE A 20 13.83 19.20 -44.82
C ILE A 20 15.03 18.50 -45.47
N GLY A 21 15.08 17.20 -45.29
CA GLY A 21 15.95 16.30 -46.03
C GLY A 21 15.16 15.11 -46.48
N GLY A 22 14.81 15.06 -47.76
CA GLY A 22 14.03 14.01 -48.36
C GLY A 22 14.75 12.67 -48.35
N TYR A 23 14.50 11.86 -47.28
CA TYR A 23 14.67 10.43 -47.31
C TYR A 23 13.28 9.81 -47.30
N GLN A 24 12.90 9.13 -48.39
CA GLN A 24 11.74 8.25 -48.40
C GLN A 24 11.94 7.20 -47.31
N SER A 25 11.46 7.46 -46.09
CA SER A 25 11.35 6.46 -45.05
C SER A 25 10.28 5.50 -45.51
N GLN A 26 10.66 4.26 -45.82
CA GLN A 26 9.71 3.19 -45.98
C GLN A 26 8.92 3.09 -44.69
N HIS A 27 7.66 3.55 -44.72
CA HIS A 27 6.76 3.50 -43.57
C HIS A 27 6.56 2.06 -43.13
N VAL A 28 7.08 1.73 -41.97
CA VAL A 28 6.77 0.46 -41.33
C VAL A 28 5.37 0.58 -40.77
N SER A 29 4.45 -0.28 -41.21
CA SER A 29 3.12 -0.34 -40.61
C SER A 29 3.24 -0.71 -39.15
N ALA A 30 3.00 0.26 -38.27
CA ALA A 30 2.93 0.02 -36.85
C ALA A 30 1.59 -0.65 -36.51
N LYS A 31 1.61 -1.75 -35.82
CA LYS A 31 0.38 -2.33 -35.26
C LYS A 31 -0.06 -1.46 -34.09
N SER A 32 -1.24 -0.84 -34.22
CA SER A 32 -1.81 0.05 -33.20
C SER A 32 -2.89 -0.66 -32.39
N TYR A 33 -2.98 -0.29 -31.11
CA TYR A 33 -4.08 -0.66 -30.23
C TYR A 33 -4.99 0.56 -30.04
N GLY A 34 -6.30 0.37 -30.12
CA GLY A 34 -7.27 1.44 -29.94
C GLY A 34 -7.20 2.07 -28.51
N LYS A 35 -6.80 1.26 -27.53
CA LYS A 35 -6.51 1.71 -26.15
C LYS A 35 -5.09 1.35 -25.78
N ALA A 36 -4.50 2.16 -24.88
CA ALA A 36 -3.19 1.85 -24.33
C ALA A 36 -3.23 0.54 -23.54
N VAL A 37 -2.24 -0.31 -23.75
CA VAL A 37 -2.06 -1.56 -23.01
C VAL A 37 -0.95 -1.40 -22.00
N THR A 38 -1.16 -1.91 -20.78
CA THR A 38 -0.14 -1.93 -19.73
C THR A 38 0.91 -2.98 -20.03
N LYS A 39 2.16 -2.63 -19.88
CA LYS A 39 3.32 -3.49 -20.10
C LYS A 39 4.06 -3.74 -18.78
N ILE A 40 4.50 -4.94 -18.57
CA ILE A 40 5.25 -5.31 -17.36
C ILE A 40 6.74 -5.38 -17.70
N ALA A 41 7.53 -4.53 -17.05
CA ALA A 41 8.97 -4.49 -17.26
C ALA A 41 9.67 -5.73 -16.68
N GLY A 42 10.74 -6.17 -17.32
CA GLY A 42 11.63 -7.20 -16.81
C GLY A 42 12.83 -6.64 -16.02
N ASN A 43 13.73 -7.53 -15.65
CA ASN A 43 14.89 -7.20 -14.80
C ASN A 43 16.04 -6.56 -15.53
N VAL A 44 16.17 -6.82 -16.83
CA VAL A 44 17.31 -6.40 -17.63
C VAL A 44 17.09 -4.98 -18.16
N ASN A 45 18.15 -4.17 -18.18
CA ASN A 45 18.10 -2.84 -18.76
C ASN A 45 18.26 -2.90 -20.28
N TYR A 46 17.47 -2.08 -20.97
CA TYR A 46 17.49 -1.94 -22.43
C TYR A 46 17.65 -0.49 -22.82
N ALA A 47 18.24 -0.27 -24.00
CA ALA A 47 18.31 1.04 -24.61
C ALA A 47 16.92 1.51 -25.04
N ILE A 48 16.71 2.82 -24.96
CA ILE A 48 15.52 3.51 -25.48
C ILE A 48 15.96 4.38 -26.64
N TYR A 49 15.16 4.40 -27.71
CA TYR A 49 15.45 4.99 -28.98
C TYR A 49 14.39 6.02 -29.38
N HIS A 50 14.82 7.05 -30.11
CA HIS A 50 13.90 8.03 -30.68
C HIS A 50 13.08 7.46 -31.82
N ASN A 51 13.69 6.63 -32.68
CA ASN A 51 13.11 6.16 -33.91
C ASN A 51 13.25 4.64 -34.09
N VAL A 52 12.30 4.07 -34.85
CA VAL A 52 12.36 2.67 -35.31
C VAL A 52 11.93 2.61 -36.79
N SER A 53 12.73 1.93 -37.60
CA SER A 53 12.43 1.61 -39.01
C SER A 53 12.42 0.11 -39.25
N LYS A 54 12.17 -0.35 -40.50
CA LYS A 54 12.29 -1.80 -40.87
C LYS A 54 13.68 -2.35 -40.56
N GLY A 55 14.73 -1.53 -40.72
CA GLY A 55 16.11 -1.91 -40.42
C GLY A 55 16.44 -2.05 -38.94
N GLY A 56 15.60 -1.51 -38.08
CA GLY A 56 15.79 -1.52 -36.62
C GLY A 56 15.72 -0.14 -35.99
N PRO A 57 16.07 -0.06 -34.69
CA PRO A 57 16.02 1.19 -33.93
C PRO A 57 17.24 2.09 -34.24
N SER A 58 17.04 3.42 -34.06
CA SER A 58 18.08 4.44 -34.21
C SER A 58 17.88 5.58 -33.22
N GLY A 59 18.94 6.35 -32.96
CA GLY A 59 18.88 7.48 -32.03
C GLY A 59 18.73 7.02 -30.58
N LYS A 60 19.62 6.16 -30.09
CA LYS A 60 19.68 5.80 -28.67
C LYS A 60 19.94 7.06 -27.84
N PHE A 61 19.11 7.32 -26.82
CA PHE A 61 19.26 8.49 -25.96
C PHE A 61 19.26 8.20 -24.47
N THR A 62 18.62 7.08 -24.02
CA THR A 62 18.57 6.72 -22.61
C THR A 62 18.40 5.21 -22.43
N SER A 63 18.11 4.76 -21.22
CA SER A 63 17.85 3.36 -20.90
C SER A 63 16.66 3.19 -19.98
N THR A 64 16.14 1.98 -19.93
CA THR A 64 15.00 1.60 -19.05
C THR A 64 15.32 1.68 -17.56
N GLU A 65 16.59 1.86 -17.19
CA GLU A 65 17.02 1.95 -15.78
C GLU A 65 16.27 3.00 -14.97
N TYR A 66 15.83 4.08 -15.64
CA TYR A 66 15.14 5.20 -14.98
C TYR A 66 13.63 5.05 -14.89
N PHE A 67 13.04 4.03 -15.54
CA PHE A 67 11.60 3.98 -15.76
C PHE A 67 10.93 2.70 -15.24
N LYS A 68 11.68 1.78 -14.66
CA LYS A 68 11.17 0.47 -14.24
C LYS A 68 10.13 0.54 -13.11
N HIS A 69 10.12 1.63 -12.36
CA HIS A 69 9.20 1.83 -11.25
C HIS A 69 7.87 2.46 -11.65
N GLY A 70 7.78 3.04 -12.86
CA GLY A 70 6.59 3.70 -13.36
C GLY A 70 5.61 2.73 -14.00
N GLN A 71 4.37 3.20 -14.20
CA GLN A 71 3.38 2.50 -15.00
C GLN A 71 3.76 2.59 -16.48
N ILE A 72 4.14 1.47 -17.07
CA ILE A 72 4.53 1.40 -18.48
C ILE A 72 3.31 1.06 -19.32
N GLN A 73 3.02 1.88 -20.31
CA GLN A 73 1.94 1.69 -21.27
C GLN A 73 2.46 1.81 -22.68
N SER A 74 1.76 1.18 -23.63
CA SER A 74 2.03 1.32 -25.06
C SER A 74 0.76 1.29 -25.88
N LYS A 75 0.74 2.01 -27.00
CA LYS A 75 -0.36 2.00 -27.97
C LYS A 75 0.03 1.32 -29.28
N ARG A 76 1.31 1.11 -29.53
CA ARG A 76 1.78 0.57 -30.82
C ARG A 76 3.12 -0.13 -30.72
N TYR A 77 3.36 -1.03 -31.66
CA TYR A 77 4.68 -1.62 -31.87
C TYR A 77 5.01 -1.79 -33.34
N VAL A 78 6.29 -1.94 -33.62
CA VAL A 78 6.82 -2.19 -34.94
C VAL A 78 7.64 -3.47 -34.93
N SER A 79 7.42 -4.35 -35.90
CA SER A 79 8.25 -5.52 -36.16
C SER A 79 9.39 -5.14 -37.13
N THR A 80 10.62 -5.44 -36.72
CA THR A 80 11.83 -5.15 -37.49
C THR A 80 12.64 -6.42 -37.70
N LYS A 81 13.70 -6.36 -38.53
CA LYS A 81 14.69 -7.44 -38.63
C LYS A 81 15.38 -7.75 -37.31
N LYS A 82 15.40 -6.81 -36.34
CA LYS A 82 16.00 -6.96 -35.01
C LYS A 82 14.98 -7.34 -33.92
N GLY A 83 13.75 -7.66 -34.31
CA GLY A 83 12.64 -8.03 -33.41
C GLY A 83 11.62 -6.89 -33.24
N ASN A 84 10.70 -7.07 -32.30
CA ASN A 84 9.66 -6.11 -32.03
C ASN A 84 10.13 -4.98 -31.14
N PHE A 85 9.71 -3.75 -31.44
CA PHE A 85 9.96 -2.54 -30.65
C PHE A 85 8.63 -1.88 -30.33
N TRP A 86 8.46 -1.49 -29.07
CA TRP A 86 7.27 -0.87 -28.52
C TRP A 86 7.51 0.60 -28.21
N ASP A 87 6.57 1.44 -28.62
CA ASP A 87 6.54 2.87 -28.28
C ASP A 87 5.93 3.05 -26.91
N ILE A 88 6.72 3.41 -25.90
CA ILE A 88 6.30 3.39 -24.52
C ILE A 88 6.03 4.77 -23.93
N TYR A 89 5.07 4.76 -23.03
CA TYR A 89 4.71 5.85 -22.14
C TYR A 89 4.93 5.37 -20.70
N VAL A 90 5.51 6.21 -19.88
CA VAL A 90 5.72 5.95 -18.45
C VAL A 90 5.00 7.03 -17.66
N ASP A 91 4.09 6.61 -16.77
CA ASP A 91 3.22 7.53 -16.02
C ASP A 91 2.54 8.57 -16.93
N GLY A 92 2.06 8.13 -18.09
CA GLY A 92 1.37 8.94 -19.08
C GLY A 92 2.29 9.80 -19.98
N ARG A 93 3.60 9.83 -19.73
CA ARG A 93 4.57 10.61 -20.53
C ARG A 93 5.22 9.73 -21.58
N HIS A 94 5.25 10.23 -22.83
CA HIS A 94 5.96 9.55 -23.91
C HIS A 94 7.46 9.48 -23.64
N VAL A 95 8.04 8.30 -23.78
CA VAL A 95 9.47 8.07 -23.52
C VAL A 95 10.21 7.70 -24.79
N GLY A 96 9.68 6.82 -25.62
CA GLY A 96 10.31 6.38 -26.86
C GLY A 96 10.18 4.88 -27.09
N TRP A 97 11.05 4.35 -27.97
CA TRP A 97 10.98 2.97 -28.43
C TRP A 97 11.93 2.05 -27.66
N VAL A 98 11.40 0.91 -27.21
CA VAL A 98 12.16 -0.11 -26.50
C VAL A 98 11.92 -1.49 -27.10
N SER A 99 12.96 -2.36 -27.06
CA SER A 99 12.81 -3.74 -27.47
C SER A 99 11.78 -4.49 -26.63
N GLU A 100 10.96 -5.34 -27.26
CA GLU A 100 10.02 -6.25 -26.58
C GLU A 100 10.69 -7.15 -25.54
N LYS A 101 11.99 -7.42 -25.68
CA LYS A 101 12.78 -8.18 -24.70
C LYS A 101 12.86 -7.53 -23.34
N PHE A 102 12.54 -6.24 -23.24
CA PHE A 102 12.43 -5.51 -21.97
C PHE A 102 11.28 -6.01 -21.11
N PHE A 103 10.25 -6.57 -21.69
CA PHE A 103 9.04 -6.94 -20.94
C PHE A 103 9.11 -8.39 -20.44
N THR A 104 8.54 -8.60 -19.25
CA THR A 104 8.22 -9.94 -18.73
C THR A 104 7.08 -10.53 -19.58
N ARG A 105 7.25 -11.72 -20.13
CA ARG A 105 6.33 -12.33 -21.09
C ARG A 105 5.93 -13.75 -20.67
N ASN A 106 4.71 -14.15 -21.04
CA ASN A 106 4.15 -15.48 -20.73
C ASN A 106 4.34 -15.86 -19.24
N THR A 107 3.98 -14.94 -18.35
CA THR A 107 4.26 -15.09 -16.92
C THR A 107 2.99 -14.92 -16.12
N ILE A 108 2.79 -15.77 -15.12
CA ILE A 108 1.89 -15.56 -14.00
C ILE A 108 2.78 -15.33 -12.78
N SER A 109 2.76 -14.13 -12.24
CA SER A 109 3.42 -13.81 -10.99
C SER A 109 2.42 -13.96 -9.85
N LEU A 110 2.77 -14.75 -8.86
CA LEU A 110 1.96 -14.99 -7.67
C LEU A 110 2.64 -14.38 -6.45
N ALA A 111 1.84 -14.13 -5.42
CA ALA A 111 2.36 -13.90 -4.08
C ALA A 111 3.29 -15.06 -3.70
N GLY A 112 4.41 -14.78 -3.04
CA GLY A 112 5.40 -15.79 -2.72
C GLY A 112 4.91 -16.83 -1.72
N SER A 113 4.00 -16.47 -0.82
CA SER A 113 3.21 -17.37 0.01
C SER A 113 1.93 -16.69 0.44
N VAL A 114 0.93 -17.48 0.80
CA VAL A 114 -0.36 -17.00 1.32
C VAL A 114 -0.66 -17.76 2.61
N SER A 115 -1.08 -17.04 3.63
CA SER A 115 -1.58 -17.63 4.87
C SER A 115 -3.02 -17.19 5.11
N VAL A 116 -3.91 -18.14 5.29
CA VAL A 116 -5.33 -17.93 5.55
C VAL A 116 -5.63 -18.37 6.98
N VAL A 117 -6.48 -17.65 7.69
CA VAL A 117 -6.93 -18.02 9.03
C VAL A 117 -8.08 -19.00 8.92
N LYS A 118 -7.93 -20.16 9.55
CA LYS A 118 -8.95 -21.22 9.55
C LYS A 118 -10.25 -20.72 10.21
N ASN A 119 -11.37 -21.06 9.58
CA ASN A 119 -12.70 -20.65 10.04
C ASN A 119 -12.92 -19.14 10.17
N SER A 120 -12.10 -18.34 9.49
CA SER A 120 -12.45 -16.96 9.22
C SER A 120 -13.75 -16.90 8.42
N ASP A 121 -14.57 -15.89 8.62
CA ASP A 121 -15.78 -15.67 7.82
C ASP A 121 -15.46 -15.34 6.35
N TYR A 122 -14.18 -15.30 6.04
CA TYR A 122 -13.66 -14.97 4.72
C TYR A 122 -12.97 -16.17 4.08
N SER A 123 -13.58 -16.69 3.01
CA SER A 123 -12.93 -17.66 2.12
C SER A 123 -11.98 -16.92 1.18
N PHE A 124 -10.71 -17.27 1.19
CA PHE A 124 -9.70 -16.63 0.35
C PHE A 124 -9.93 -16.92 -1.13
N PRO A 125 -10.24 -15.90 -1.97
CA PRO A 125 -10.32 -16.06 -3.41
C PRO A 125 -8.92 -16.26 -3.98
N THR A 126 -8.64 -17.40 -4.59
CA THR A 126 -7.28 -17.77 -4.99
C THR A 126 -6.69 -16.85 -6.07
N ARG A 127 -7.54 -16.20 -6.87
CA ARG A 127 -7.09 -15.17 -7.84
C ARG A 127 -6.49 -13.93 -7.21
N ASP A 128 -6.81 -13.64 -5.95
CA ASP A 128 -6.25 -12.49 -5.23
C ASP A 128 -4.75 -12.66 -4.96
N ALA A 129 -4.22 -13.88 -5.04
CA ALA A 129 -2.79 -14.14 -4.98
C ALA A 129 -2.04 -13.79 -6.28
N ILE A 130 -2.72 -13.40 -7.34
CA ILE A 130 -2.09 -13.04 -8.61
C ILE A 130 -1.59 -11.60 -8.54
N ASN A 131 -0.27 -11.42 -8.62
CA ASN A 131 0.33 -10.10 -8.72
C ASN A 131 0.09 -9.50 -10.11
N TYR A 132 0.41 -10.27 -11.15
CA TYR A 132 0.16 -9.92 -12.54
C TYR A 132 0.20 -11.16 -13.44
N VAL A 133 -0.36 -11.00 -14.63
CA VAL A 133 -0.28 -11.98 -15.71
C VAL A 133 0.13 -11.27 -16.98
N THR A 134 1.00 -11.87 -17.77
CA THR A 134 1.42 -11.30 -19.04
C THR A 134 1.23 -12.28 -20.20
N ASP A 135 0.88 -11.73 -21.35
CA ASP A 135 0.83 -12.46 -22.62
C ASP A 135 2.22 -12.63 -23.25
N SER A 136 2.27 -13.12 -24.49
CA SER A 136 3.51 -13.32 -25.26
C SER A 136 4.25 -12.02 -25.60
N HIS A 137 3.60 -10.89 -25.48
CA HIS A 137 4.17 -9.55 -25.74
C HIS A 137 4.47 -8.77 -24.46
N GLY A 138 4.28 -9.36 -23.28
CA GLY A 138 4.46 -8.68 -22.00
C GLY A 138 3.33 -7.69 -21.67
N THR A 139 2.18 -7.84 -22.31
CA THR A 139 0.98 -7.06 -22.00
C THR A 139 0.29 -7.66 -20.78
N ALA A 140 -0.09 -6.82 -19.85
CA ALA A 140 -0.83 -7.24 -18.66
C ALA A 140 -2.22 -7.78 -19.06
N VAL A 141 -2.58 -8.92 -18.48
CA VAL A 141 -3.83 -9.63 -18.72
C VAL A 141 -4.68 -9.54 -17.44
N ASN A 142 -5.99 -9.37 -17.60
CA ASN A 142 -6.91 -9.38 -16.48
C ASN A 142 -6.85 -10.75 -15.75
N PRO A 143 -6.59 -10.78 -14.43
CA PRO A 143 -6.52 -12.01 -13.64
C PRO A 143 -7.74 -12.92 -13.74
N ASN A 144 -8.91 -12.38 -14.05
CA ASN A 144 -10.13 -13.17 -14.25
C ASN A 144 -10.05 -14.13 -15.45
N LYS A 145 -9.12 -13.90 -16.38
CA LYS A 145 -8.87 -14.80 -17.53
C LYS A 145 -7.99 -16.00 -17.19
N VAL A 146 -7.40 -16.01 -15.99
CA VAL A 146 -6.56 -17.12 -15.53
C VAL A 146 -7.43 -18.29 -15.11
N LYS A 147 -7.10 -19.48 -15.59
CA LYS A 147 -7.69 -20.71 -15.08
C LYS A 147 -7.02 -21.06 -13.76
N VAL A 148 -7.83 -21.36 -12.74
CA VAL A 148 -7.36 -21.78 -11.40
C VAL A 148 -7.92 -23.15 -11.09
N SER A 149 -7.13 -24.02 -10.47
CA SER A 149 -7.58 -25.36 -10.07
C SER A 149 -8.59 -25.34 -8.92
N LYS A 150 -8.58 -24.28 -8.13
CA LYS A 150 -9.47 -24.08 -6.98
C LYS A 150 -9.81 -22.59 -6.84
N ALA A 151 -11.10 -22.25 -6.76
CA ALA A 151 -11.54 -20.86 -6.70
C ALA A 151 -11.33 -20.20 -5.32
N TYR A 152 -11.52 -20.98 -4.25
CA TYR A 152 -11.45 -20.51 -2.87
C TYR A 152 -10.70 -21.50 -1.98
N VAL A 153 -10.04 -20.99 -0.92
CA VAL A 153 -9.44 -21.77 0.15
C VAL A 153 -9.87 -21.18 1.48
N SER A 154 -10.34 -22.03 2.43
CA SER A 154 -10.84 -21.58 3.72
C SER A 154 -10.50 -22.50 4.91
N THR A 155 -10.58 -23.82 4.75
CA THR A 155 -10.57 -24.78 5.88
C THR A 155 -9.35 -25.66 5.95
N SER A 156 -8.68 -25.89 4.82
CA SER A 156 -7.48 -26.74 4.73
C SER A 156 -6.48 -26.20 3.71
N SER A 157 -5.21 -26.34 4.04
CA SER A 157 -4.11 -25.98 3.13
C SER A 157 -4.25 -26.69 1.78
N SER A 158 -3.93 -25.99 0.70
CA SER A 158 -4.06 -26.49 -0.66
C SER A 158 -3.01 -25.91 -1.59
N THR A 159 -2.50 -26.72 -2.51
CA THR A 159 -1.80 -26.21 -3.69
C THR A 159 -2.82 -25.83 -4.75
N VAL A 160 -2.65 -24.64 -5.30
CA VAL A 160 -3.50 -24.09 -6.37
C VAL A 160 -2.64 -23.88 -7.61
N ASP A 161 -3.11 -24.41 -8.75
CA ASP A 161 -2.48 -24.25 -10.04
C ASP A 161 -3.17 -23.14 -10.85
N TYR A 162 -2.36 -22.35 -11.52
CA TYR A 162 -2.76 -21.22 -12.35
C TYR A 162 -2.26 -21.41 -13.77
N SER A 163 -3.09 -21.11 -14.76
CA SER A 163 -2.66 -21.17 -16.16
C SER A 163 -3.32 -20.11 -17.03
N TYR A 164 -2.53 -19.54 -17.96
CA TYR A 164 -2.99 -18.64 -19.01
C TYR A 164 -2.08 -18.77 -20.24
N GLY A 165 -2.62 -19.20 -21.37
CA GLY A 165 -1.81 -19.46 -22.57
C GLY A 165 -0.66 -20.43 -22.25
N LYS A 166 0.58 -19.97 -22.46
CA LYS A 166 1.79 -20.74 -22.14
C LYS A 166 2.26 -20.54 -20.69
N ALA A 167 1.73 -19.56 -19.99
CA ALA A 167 2.11 -19.27 -18.60
C ALA A 167 1.47 -20.27 -17.64
N LYS A 168 2.27 -20.80 -16.72
CA LYS A 168 1.83 -21.68 -15.63
C LYS A 168 2.54 -21.29 -14.33
N ALA A 169 1.84 -21.40 -13.22
CA ALA A 169 2.40 -21.21 -11.89
C ALA A 169 1.59 -22.02 -10.87
N SER A 170 2.18 -22.33 -9.73
CA SER A 170 1.53 -23.00 -8.60
C SER A 170 1.85 -22.30 -7.32
N LEU A 171 0.92 -22.28 -6.37
CA LEU A 171 1.06 -21.64 -5.08
C LEU A 171 0.49 -22.55 -4.00
N ASN A 172 1.27 -22.79 -2.94
CA ASN A 172 0.77 -23.40 -1.73
C ASN A 172 0.12 -22.33 -0.84
N ILE A 173 -1.16 -22.54 -0.53
CA ILE A 173 -1.92 -21.68 0.38
C ILE A 173 -2.01 -22.40 1.71
N ASP A 174 -1.38 -21.81 2.74
CA ASP A 174 -1.32 -22.34 4.09
C ASP A 174 -2.54 -21.87 4.89
N VAL A 175 -3.28 -22.81 5.47
CA VAL A 175 -4.40 -22.51 6.36
C VAL A 175 -3.96 -22.73 7.80
N ARG A 176 -4.02 -21.70 8.60
CA ARG A 176 -3.54 -21.68 9.97
C ARG A 176 -4.69 -21.51 10.96
N SER A 177 -4.61 -22.23 12.05
CA SER A 177 -5.52 -22.04 13.21
C SER A 177 -5.00 -20.91 14.10
N GLY A 178 -5.93 -20.16 14.69
CA GLY A 178 -5.61 -19.21 15.75
C GLY A 178 -5.08 -19.93 17.00
N LYS A 179 -4.18 -19.27 17.72
CA LYS A 179 -3.78 -19.65 19.07
C LYS A 179 -4.29 -18.60 20.04
N GLY A 180 -4.97 -19.02 21.11
CA GLY A 180 -5.58 -18.10 22.05
C GLY A 180 -6.90 -17.57 21.46
N GLU A 181 -7.99 -18.24 21.75
CA GLU A 181 -9.31 -17.68 21.53
C GLU A 181 -9.60 -16.75 22.70
N MET A 182 -9.80 -15.48 22.43
CA MET A 182 -10.60 -14.68 23.33
C MET A 182 -12.03 -15.20 23.16
N GLY A 183 -12.60 -15.78 24.18
CA GLY A 183 -14.04 -15.94 24.26
C GLY A 183 -14.71 -14.64 23.87
N GLU A 184 -16.02 -14.61 23.68
CA GLU A 184 -16.72 -13.35 23.39
C GLU A 184 -16.22 -12.29 24.35
N ALA A 185 -15.30 -11.44 23.86
CA ALA A 185 -14.91 -10.28 24.63
C ALA A 185 -16.18 -9.46 24.77
N ASN A 186 -16.78 -9.48 25.93
CA ASN A 186 -18.00 -8.76 26.19
C ASN A 186 -17.66 -7.26 26.22
N LEU A 187 -17.46 -6.67 25.03
CA LEU A 187 -17.22 -5.27 24.83
C LEU A 187 -18.53 -4.46 24.94
N THR A 188 -19.50 -4.98 25.70
CA THR A 188 -20.71 -4.22 26.02
C THR A 188 -20.30 -2.98 26.80
N PRO A 189 -20.70 -1.78 26.40
CA PRO A 189 -20.47 -0.59 27.22
C PRO A 189 -21.07 -0.87 28.59
N LYS A 190 -20.29 -0.71 29.61
CA LYS A 190 -20.84 -0.67 30.96
C LYS A 190 -21.87 0.44 30.98
N SER A 191 -23.10 0.13 31.46
CA SER A 191 -24.12 1.12 31.73
C SER A 191 -23.51 2.27 32.52
N GLY A 192 -23.55 3.50 32.00
CA GLY A 192 -22.87 4.65 32.59
C GLY A 192 -21.67 5.11 31.80
N PHE A 193 -21.79 5.23 30.48
CA PHE A 193 -20.92 6.13 29.71
C PHE A 193 -20.80 7.43 30.48
N LYS A 194 -19.62 7.74 30.99
CA LYS A 194 -19.36 9.10 31.48
C LYS A 194 -19.60 10.01 30.29
N SER A 195 -20.59 10.90 30.45
CA SER A 195 -20.86 11.95 29.49
C SER A 195 -19.53 12.62 29.14
N VAL A 196 -19.01 12.31 27.98
CA VAL A 196 -17.72 12.84 27.58
C VAL A 196 -17.98 14.16 26.92
N THR A 197 -17.08 15.10 27.17
CA THR A 197 -17.06 16.44 26.63
C THR A 197 -17.39 16.38 25.13
N THR A 198 -18.48 16.97 24.76
CA THR A 198 -18.85 17.20 23.36
C THR A 198 -17.67 17.93 22.69
N TRP A 199 -17.33 17.51 21.50
CA TRP A 199 -16.51 18.34 20.62
C TRP A 199 -17.25 19.65 20.36
N ASN A 200 -16.82 20.72 21.03
CA ASN A 200 -17.49 22.03 20.98
C ASN A 200 -17.41 22.72 19.60
N GLY A 201 -16.70 22.16 18.67
CA GLY A 201 -16.53 22.70 17.32
C GLY A 201 -17.53 22.22 16.29
N GLY A 202 -18.53 21.40 16.67
CA GLY A 202 -19.43 20.73 15.74
C GLY A 202 -18.70 19.76 14.81
N SER A 203 -19.41 19.02 13.99
CA SER A 203 -18.80 18.26 12.90
C SER A 203 -18.10 19.22 11.96
N LYS A 204 -16.81 19.00 11.71
CA LYS A 204 -16.10 19.77 10.68
C LYS A 204 -16.70 19.46 9.31
N SER A 205 -16.61 20.42 8.40
CA SER A 205 -17.00 20.21 7.00
C SER A 205 -16.38 18.93 6.47
N SER A 206 -17.11 18.22 5.60
CA SER A 206 -16.68 16.98 4.99
C SER A 206 -15.23 17.06 4.53
N SER A 207 -14.50 15.98 4.73
CA SER A 207 -13.19 15.79 4.12
C SER A 207 -13.27 15.98 2.61
N ARG A 208 -12.22 16.53 2.05
CA ARG A 208 -12.08 16.59 0.60
C ARG A 208 -12.00 15.16 0.08
N ASN A 209 -12.85 14.86 -0.89
CA ASN A 209 -12.72 13.64 -1.65
C ASN A 209 -11.70 13.88 -2.77
N TRP A 210 -10.51 13.36 -2.60
CA TRP A 210 -9.47 13.36 -3.62
C TRP A 210 -9.65 12.16 -4.52
N ASN A 211 -10.70 12.16 -5.31
CA ASN A 211 -11.08 11.03 -6.12
C ASN A 211 -9.93 10.58 -7.02
N ALA A 212 -9.60 9.31 -6.94
CA ALA A 212 -8.50 8.64 -7.62
C ALA A 212 -8.52 8.70 -9.17
N ALA A 213 -9.56 9.25 -9.77
CA ALA A 213 -9.61 9.53 -11.20
C ALA A 213 -8.56 10.57 -11.64
N HIS A 214 -7.88 11.18 -10.71
CA HIS A 214 -7.00 12.29 -10.96
C HIS A 214 -5.55 11.84 -10.96
N HIS A 215 -5.02 11.76 -12.13
CA HIS A 215 -3.62 11.70 -12.53
C HIS A 215 -2.59 11.69 -11.39
N TYR A 216 -2.14 10.50 -11.04
CA TYR A 216 -0.96 10.33 -10.21
C TYR A 216 0.22 11.08 -10.85
N THR A 217 0.71 12.10 -10.18
CA THR A 217 2.00 12.69 -10.47
C THR A 217 2.99 12.23 -9.41
N SER A 218 4.03 11.53 -9.82
CA SER A 218 5.15 11.22 -8.91
C SER A 218 5.67 12.51 -8.33
N GLU A 219 5.51 12.70 -7.02
CA GLU A 219 6.16 13.80 -6.35
C GLU A 219 7.65 13.51 -6.25
N THR A 220 8.43 14.49 -6.64
CA THR A 220 9.90 14.40 -6.68
C THR A 220 10.56 15.30 -5.65
N SER A 221 9.79 16.12 -4.95
CA SER A 221 10.29 17.10 -3.98
C SER A 221 9.68 16.91 -2.60
N SER A 222 10.50 17.16 -1.57
CA SER A 222 10.05 17.18 -0.19
C SER A 222 9.18 18.38 0.10
N ASN A 223 8.09 18.16 0.81
CA ASN A 223 7.16 19.18 1.26
C ASN A 223 7.14 19.30 2.79
N THR A 224 6.77 20.48 3.26
CA THR A 224 6.48 20.75 4.67
C THR A 224 5.07 21.28 4.79
N PHE A 225 4.25 20.57 5.57
CA PHE A 225 2.86 20.95 5.83
C PHE A 225 2.72 21.43 7.26
N ARG A 226 1.94 22.47 7.46
CA ARG A 226 1.75 23.11 8.78
C ARG A 226 0.25 23.25 9.07
N SER A 227 -0.15 22.88 10.28
CA SER A 227 -1.51 23.07 10.76
C SER A 227 -1.50 23.15 12.28
N ASN A 228 -2.01 24.24 12.83
CA ASN A 228 -2.26 24.44 14.27
C ASN A 228 -1.09 24.00 15.20
N GLY A 229 0.15 24.32 14.80
CA GLY A 229 1.37 23.97 15.52
C GLY A 229 1.94 22.57 15.21
N LEU A 230 1.25 21.75 14.45
CA LEU A 230 1.80 20.49 13.93
C LEU A 230 2.54 20.76 12.61
N ILE A 231 3.75 20.24 12.50
CA ILE A 231 4.59 20.35 11.32
C ILE A 231 4.90 18.95 10.81
N LEU A 232 4.43 18.63 9.60
CA LEU A 232 4.76 17.41 8.90
C LEU A 232 5.79 17.69 7.82
N ARG A 233 6.79 16.84 7.70
CA ARG A 233 7.82 16.90 6.67
C ARG A 233 7.88 15.58 5.93
N THR A 234 7.96 15.63 4.60
CA THR A 234 8.11 14.43 3.79
C THR A 234 9.31 13.62 4.26
N ARG A 235 9.08 12.36 4.55
CA ARG A 235 10.11 11.42 5.01
C ARG A 235 10.46 10.39 3.95
N LEU A 236 9.46 9.92 3.20
CA LEU A 236 9.59 8.83 2.24
C LEU A 236 8.51 8.95 1.17
N PHE A 237 8.87 8.75 -0.10
CA PHE A 237 7.94 8.43 -1.17
C PHE A 237 8.02 6.93 -1.45
N GLN A 238 6.91 6.23 -1.22
CA GLN A 238 6.84 4.81 -1.52
C GLN A 238 6.81 4.59 -3.03
N PRO A 239 7.49 3.56 -3.54
CA PRO A 239 7.37 3.18 -4.94
C PRO A 239 5.97 2.63 -5.22
N ARG A 240 5.39 3.02 -6.35
CA ARG A 240 4.06 2.56 -6.77
C ARG A 240 4.02 1.07 -7.05
N PHE A 241 5.11 0.53 -7.58
CA PHE A 241 5.30 -0.88 -7.86
C PHE A 241 6.58 -1.33 -7.18
N VAL A 242 6.45 -1.98 -6.05
CA VAL A 242 7.58 -2.65 -5.42
C VAL A 242 7.53 -4.09 -5.84
N SER A 243 8.40 -4.47 -6.73
CA SER A 243 8.73 -5.85 -6.92
C SER A 243 9.76 -6.27 -5.90
N LEU A 244 9.29 -6.84 -4.86
CA LEU A 244 10.14 -7.54 -3.94
C LEU A 244 9.69 -9.01 -3.99
N GLY A 245 10.34 -9.77 -4.81
CA GLY A 245 10.34 -11.20 -4.61
C GLY A 245 10.78 -11.44 -3.17
N TYR A 246 10.21 -12.39 -2.48
CA TYR A 246 10.47 -12.74 -1.09
C TYR A 246 11.95 -12.69 -0.77
N GLY A 247 12.36 -11.70 -0.01
CA GLY A 247 13.74 -11.52 0.41
C GLY A 247 14.75 -11.33 -0.72
N GLN A 248 14.32 -11.26 -1.96
CA GLN A 248 15.19 -11.06 -3.11
C GLN A 248 14.93 -9.71 -3.78
N ALA A 249 15.89 -8.83 -3.63
CA ALA A 249 16.02 -7.63 -4.43
C ALA A 249 16.28 -8.00 -5.89
N GLY A 250 15.39 -8.65 -6.57
CA GLY A 250 15.74 -9.11 -7.89
C GLY A 250 14.61 -9.57 -8.77
N ASP A 251 13.55 -10.06 -8.19
CA ASP A 251 12.34 -10.29 -8.96
C ASP A 251 11.64 -8.97 -9.18
N ALA A 252 12.10 -8.29 -10.16
CA ALA A 252 11.48 -7.09 -10.59
C ALA A 252 10.03 -7.41 -10.91
N MET A 253 9.08 -6.83 -10.20
CA MET A 253 7.75 -6.63 -10.71
C MET A 253 6.63 -7.54 -10.20
N GLY A 254 6.77 -8.17 -9.05
CA GLY A 254 5.58 -8.52 -8.28
C GLY A 254 4.91 -7.23 -7.79
N GLN A 255 3.66 -7.01 -8.06
CA GLN A 255 2.94 -5.93 -7.40
C GLN A 255 2.71 -6.36 -5.96
N VAL A 256 3.41 -5.73 -5.05
CA VAL A 256 3.13 -5.86 -3.62
C VAL A 256 1.79 -5.20 -3.29
N GLY A 257 1.28 -4.42 -4.19
CA GLY A 257 0.08 -3.62 -4.13
C GLY A 257 0.36 -2.16 -4.43
N VAL A 258 -0.69 -1.45 -4.79
CA VAL A 258 -0.64 -0.02 -5.12
C VAL A 258 -1.46 0.82 -4.16
N ILE A 259 -2.24 0.17 -3.30
CA ILE A 259 -3.14 0.82 -2.33
C ILE A 259 -2.53 0.65 -0.95
N PRO A 260 -1.92 1.70 -0.40
CA PRO A 260 -1.46 1.70 0.98
C PRO A 260 -2.62 2.04 1.91
N GLU A 261 -2.66 1.40 3.09
CA GLU A 261 -3.69 1.66 4.09
C GLU A 261 -3.05 2.07 5.44
N GLY A 262 -2.92 1.17 6.39
CA GLY A 262 -2.36 1.49 7.69
C GLY A 262 -0.84 1.59 7.74
N ILE A 263 -0.35 2.26 8.78
CA ILE A 263 1.09 2.32 9.08
C ILE A 263 1.40 2.08 10.54
N THR A 264 2.62 1.63 10.78
CA THR A 264 3.25 1.67 12.11
C THR A 264 4.74 2.00 12.01
N VAL A 265 5.25 2.75 12.97
CA VAL A 265 6.67 3.10 13.07
C VAL A 265 7.20 2.75 14.45
N ASN A 266 8.29 2.00 14.51
CA ASN A 266 8.97 1.68 15.75
C ASN A 266 10.45 1.41 15.50
N GLY A 267 11.35 2.01 16.30
CA GLY A 267 12.80 1.80 16.17
C GLY A 267 13.37 2.19 14.80
N GLY A 268 12.77 3.16 14.11
CA GLY A 268 13.17 3.54 12.75
C GLY A 268 12.71 2.60 11.65
N ILE A 269 11.93 1.57 11.97
CA ILE A 269 11.27 0.70 10.99
C ILE A 269 9.86 1.26 10.74
N PHE A 270 9.61 1.67 9.52
CA PHE A 270 8.30 2.04 9.01
C PHE A 270 7.67 0.84 8.30
N THR A 271 6.49 0.46 8.70
CA THR A 271 5.73 -0.63 8.06
C THR A 271 4.38 -0.13 7.61
N THR A 272 3.97 -0.51 6.41
CA THR A 272 2.66 -0.20 5.83
C THR A 272 2.00 -1.46 5.29
N SER A 273 0.67 -1.51 5.34
CA SER A 273 -0.13 -2.49 4.61
C SER A 273 -0.33 -2.05 3.17
N MET A 274 -0.27 -3.00 2.23
CA MET A 274 -0.35 -2.75 0.80
C MET A 274 -1.30 -3.75 0.15
N PHE A 275 -2.26 -3.25 -0.62
CA PHE A 275 -3.26 -4.05 -1.32
C PHE A 275 -3.16 -3.89 -2.84
N THR A 276 -3.60 -4.92 -3.56
CA THR A 276 -3.70 -4.90 -5.02
C THR A 276 -5.03 -4.31 -5.51
N SER A 277 -6.07 -4.36 -4.68
CA SER A 277 -7.37 -3.74 -4.94
C SER A 277 -8.05 -3.33 -3.64
N SER A 278 -8.94 -2.35 -3.70
CA SER A 278 -9.69 -1.83 -2.55
C SER A 278 -10.67 -2.83 -1.91
N ASN A 279 -11.04 -3.88 -2.64
CA ASN A 279 -11.96 -4.92 -2.15
C ASN A 279 -11.24 -6.14 -1.58
N ASN A 280 -9.92 -6.10 -1.51
CA ASN A 280 -9.11 -7.22 -1.08
C ASN A 280 -8.97 -7.20 0.45
N GLN A 281 -9.18 -8.35 1.09
CA GLN A 281 -8.95 -8.54 2.53
C GLN A 281 -7.55 -9.06 2.83
N HIS A 282 -6.81 -9.45 1.79
CA HIS A 282 -5.43 -9.93 1.88
C HIS A 282 -4.49 -8.95 1.19
N GLY A 283 -3.31 -8.82 1.75
CA GLY A 283 -2.26 -7.95 1.23
C GLY A 283 -0.90 -8.31 1.80
N HIS A 284 0.04 -7.44 1.57
CA HIS A 284 1.38 -7.53 2.13
C HIS A 284 1.61 -6.42 3.16
N LEU A 285 2.41 -6.72 4.17
CA LEU A 285 3.09 -5.70 4.96
C LEU A 285 4.45 -5.42 4.33
N VAL A 286 4.77 -4.16 4.15
CA VAL A 286 6.05 -3.71 3.62
C VAL A 286 6.75 -2.88 4.68
N SER A 287 7.93 -3.33 5.11
CA SER A 287 8.74 -2.65 6.12
C SER A 287 9.98 -2.03 5.50
N TYR A 288 10.20 -0.75 5.78
CA TYR A 288 11.34 0.03 5.35
C TYR A 288 12.22 0.37 6.55
N ASN A 289 13.51 0.05 6.48
CA ASN A 289 14.45 0.50 7.50
C ASN A 289 14.90 1.94 7.22
N LEU A 290 14.23 2.90 7.84
CA LEU A 290 14.53 4.33 7.67
C LEU A 290 15.94 4.71 8.18
N ASN A 291 16.51 3.95 9.12
CA ASN A 291 17.85 4.21 9.65
C ASN A 291 18.96 3.81 8.68
N ALA A 292 18.69 2.83 7.81
CA ALA A 292 19.62 2.40 6.77
C ALA A 292 19.65 3.35 5.56
N ILE A 293 18.71 4.25 5.48
CA ILE A 293 18.58 5.22 4.38
C ILE A 293 19.36 6.48 4.78
N LYS A 294 20.65 6.49 4.46
CA LYS A 294 21.60 7.54 4.89
C LYS A 294 21.40 8.90 4.23
N SER A 295 20.82 8.95 3.05
CA SER A 295 20.57 10.18 2.31
C SER A 295 19.08 10.49 2.28
N LYS A 296 18.68 11.65 2.78
CA LYS A 296 17.29 12.09 2.73
C LYS A 296 16.76 12.21 1.29
N TYR A 297 17.62 12.45 0.30
CA TYR A 297 17.24 12.52 -1.11
C TYR A 297 17.02 11.15 -1.73
N ALA A 298 17.88 10.21 -1.44
CA ALA A 298 17.73 8.84 -1.92
C ALA A 298 16.52 8.14 -1.27
N ALA A 299 16.27 8.40 0.01
CA ALA A 299 15.13 7.86 0.74
C ALA A 299 13.80 8.39 0.22
N GLN A 300 13.77 9.65 -0.15
CA GLN A 300 12.56 10.33 -0.60
C GLN A 300 12.09 9.88 -1.98
N ASN A 301 12.99 9.31 -2.79
CA ASN A 301 12.75 9.06 -4.20
C ASN A 301 12.85 7.60 -4.61
N LEU A 302 12.34 6.67 -3.79
CA LEU A 302 12.27 5.25 -4.16
C LEU A 302 11.48 5.04 -5.46
N ALA A 303 10.53 5.91 -5.76
CA ALA A 303 9.71 5.83 -6.97
C ALA A 303 10.43 6.25 -8.27
N THR A 304 11.48 7.05 -8.19
CA THR A 304 12.12 7.67 -9.38
C THR A 304 13.63 7.43 -9.48
N MET A 305 14.24 6.82 -8.48
CA MET A 305 15.69 6.56 -8.50
C MET A 305 16.08 5.54 -9.56
N ARG A 306 17.37 5.51 -9.92
CA ARG A 306 17.91 4.49 -10.80
C ARG A 306 17.66 3.08 -10.26
N TRP A 307 17.40 2.13 -11.14
CA TRP A 307 17.13 0.75 -10.74
C TRP A 307 18.28 0.13 -9.94
N SER A 308 19.53 0.38 -10.34
CA SER A 308 20.70 -0.07 -9.60
C SER A 308 20.75 0.47 -8.17
N THR A 309 20.41 1.75 -7.99
CA THR A 309 20.30 2.38 -6.67
C THR A 309 19.15 1.78 -5.88
N PHE A 310 17.97 1.62 -6.49
CA PHE A 310 16.83 0.98 -5.84
C PHE A 310 17.20 -0.44 -5.35
N LYS A 311 17.85 -1.28 -6.16
CA LYS A 311 18.27 -2.61 -5.74
C LYS A 311 19.19 -2.60 -4.52
N SER A 312 20.05 -1.59 -4.40
CA SER A 312 20.91 -1.45 -3.22
C SER A 312 20.11 -1.11 -1.95
N TYR A 313 18.99 -0.40 -2.07
CA TYR A 313 18.09 -0.11 -0.95
C TYR A 313 17.14 -1.27 -0.65
N ALA A 314 16.74 -2.05 -1.66
CA ALA A 314 15.74 -3.11 -1.52
C ALA A 314 16.11 -4.14 -0.46
N LYS A 315 17.39 -4.38 -0.20
CA LYS A 315 17.86 -5.23 0.91
C LYS A 315 17.43 -4.74 2.31
N ASN A 316 17.08 -3.47 2.44
CA ASN A 316 16.57 -2.85 3.67
C ASN A 316 15.04 -2.76 3.70
N ILE A 317 14.38 -3.37 2.73
CA ILE A 317 12.93 -3.45 2.63
C ILE A 317 12.55 -4.92 2.82
N LYS A 318 11.61 -5.18 3.72
CA LYS A 318 11.09 -6.53 3.96
C LYS A 318 9.62 -6.57 3.59
N VAL A 319 9.18 -7.70 3.04
CA VAL A 319 7.78 -7.93 2.66
C VAL A 319 7.26 -9.18 3.34
N SER A 320 6.07 -9.10 3.90
CA SER A 320 5.41 -10.27 4.49
C SER A 320 4.93 -11.24 3.40
N PRO A 321 4.64 -12.50 3.76
CA PRO A 321 3.70 -13.31 2.99
C PRO A 321 2.42 -12.53 2.69
N TYR A 322 1.67 -12.97 1.69
CA TYR A 322 0.33 -12.46 1.43
C TYR A 322 -0.60 -13.01 2.53
N ILE A 323 -1.08 -12.15 3.38
CA ILE A 323 -1.79 -12.50 4.60
C ILE A 323 -3.10 -11.72 4.71
N LYS A 324 -4.02 -12.21 5.54
CA LYS A 324 -5.22 -11.47 5.88
C LYS A 324 -4.85 -10.21 6.68
N LEU A 325 -5.26 -9.06 6.21
CA LEU A 325 -5.05 -7.75 6.84
C LEU A 325 -6.37 -7.06 7.20
N GLY A 326 -7.52 -7.65 6.84
CA GLY A 326 -8.79 -6.97 6.88
C GLY A 326 -8.77 -5.72 5.99
N HIS A 327 -9.23 -4.59 6.51
CA HIS A 327 -9.10 -3.31 5.79
C HIS A 327 -7.68 -2.71 5.85
N GLY A 328 -6.80 -3.27 6.67
CA GLY A 328 -5.38 -2.92 6.69
C GLY A 328 -4.99 -1.68 7.49
N GLN A 329 -5.94 -0.94 8.04
CA GLN A 329 -5.66 0.33 8.73
C GLN A 329 -5.17 0.15 10.17
N SER A 330 -5.43 -1.00 10.80
CA SER A 330 -5.17 -1.24 12.21
C SER A 330 -3.83 -1.90 12.46
N LEU A 331 -2.78 -1.11 12.53
CA LEU A 331 -1.41 -1.57 12.73
C LEU A 331 -0.78 -1.02 14.02
N GLY A 332 0.19 -1.77 14.53
CA GLY A 332 1.09 -1.32 15.58
C GLY A 332 2.34 -2.18 15.61
N SER A 333 3.35 -1.79 16.36
CA SER A 333 4.58 -2.56 16.47
C SER A 333 5.27 -2.40 17.82
N SER A 334 5.90 -3.48 18.26
CA SER A 334 6.88 -3.51 19.34
C SER A 334 8.31 -3.56 18.79
N SER A 335 9.27 -3.81 19.63
CA SER A 335 10.66 -4.03 19.22
C SER A 335 10.80 -5.23 18.26
N SER A 336 10.09 -6.32 18.51
CA SER A 336 10.24 -7.61 17.83
C SER A 336 9.11 -7.96 16.87
N TYR A 337 7.92 -7.37 17.05
CA TYR A 337 6.72 -7.78 16.32
C TYR A 337 6.01 -6.60 15.68
N ILE A 338 5.27 -6.93 14.61
CA ILE A 338 4.23 -6.10 14.03
C ILE A 338 2.92 -6.76 14.39
N TYR A 339 1.93 -5.96 14.76
CA TYR A 339 0.57 -6.40 15.09
C TYR A 339 -0.40 -5.83 14.08
N VAL A 340 -1.33 -6.67 13.64
CA VAL A 340 -2.43 -6.31 12.74
C VAL A 340 -3.73 -6.74 13.39
N LEU A 341 -4.71 -5.86 13.45
CA LEU A 341 -6.09 -6.27 13.67
C LEU A 341 -6.74 -6.45 12.30
N ALA A 342 -6.95 -7.69 11.91
CA ALA A 342 -7.58 -8.06 10.67
C ALA A 342 -9.08 -8.32 10.90
N ASN A 343 -9.89 -7.28 10.76
CA ASN A 343 -11.33 -7.38 10.87
C ASN A 343 -11.98 -7.76 9.54
N ASP A 344 -13.16 -8.34 9.60
CA ASP A 344 -13.85 -8.89 8.43
C ASP A 344 -14.71 -7.90 7.66
N ASN A 345 -14.84 -6.68 8.05
CA ASN A 345 -15.86 -5.76 7.53
C ASN A 345 -17.31 -6.30 7.58
N LYS A 346 -17.51 -7.50 8.11
CA LYS A 346 -18.83 -8.06 8.37
C LYS A 346 -19.16 -7.81 9.82
N TYR A 347 -20.07 -6.91 10.03
CA TYR A 347 -20.54 -6.51 11.34
C TYR A 347 -20.92 -7.73 12.21
N ASN A 348 -20.02 -8.19 13.07
CA ASN A 348 -20.25 -9.06 14.22
C ASN A 348 -21.11 -10.30 14.00
N ASN A 349 -21.21 -10.82 12.79
CA ASN A 349 -22.10 -11.93 12.49
C ASN A 349 -21.43 -13.29 12.64
N GLY A 350 -20.09 -13.32 12.79
CA GLY A 350 -19.33 -14.56 12.93
C GLY A 350 -18.73 -14.76 14.31
N PRO A 351 -18.47 -16.00 14.72
CA PRO A 351 -17.88 -16.31 16.02
C PRO A 351 -16.43 -15.86 16.16
N ARG A 352 -15.79 -15.40 15.07
CA ARG A 352 -14.38 -15.00 15.03
C ARG A 352 -14.16 -13.84 14.05
N SER A 353 -14.94 -12.78 14.22
CA SER A 353 -14.97 -11.66 13.31
C SER A 353 -13.71 -10.79 13.36
N GLU A 354 -12.96 -10.85 14.48
CA GLU A 354 -11.75 -10.10 14.69
C GLU A 354 -10.55 -11.01 14.89
N GLU A 355 -9.45 -10.69 14.25
CA GLU A 355 -8.22 -11.46 14.29
C GLU A 355 -7.03 -10.56 14.57
N ILE A 356 -6.30 -10.83 15.63
CA ILE A 356 -5.01 -10.18 15.88
C ILE A 356 -3.91 -11.09 15.36
N LEU A 357 -3.14 -10.58 14.40
CA LEU A 357 -1.96 -11.25 13.87
C LEU A 357 -0.72 -10.64 14.51
N GLN A 358 0.12 -11.48 15.09
CA GLN A 358 1.47 -11.14 15.54
C GLN A 358 2.48 -11.61 14.50
N ILE A 359 3.24 -10.71 13.94
CA ILE A 359 4.17 -10.96 12.83
C ILE A 359 5.59 -10.62 13.28
N ARG A 360 6.52 -11.55 13.13
CA ARG A 360 7.93 -11.32 13.47
C ARG A 360 8.58 -10.32 12.52
N LYS A 361 9.22 -9.29 13.04
CA LYS A 361 9.99 -8.33 12.23
C LYS A 361 11.21 -8.94 11.54
N SER A 362 11.75 -10.05 12.10
CA SER A 362 12.95 -10.72 11.55
C SER A 362 12.70 -11.30 10.16
N ASP A 363 11.58 -11.97 9.94
CA ASP A 363 11.26 -12.71 8.72
C ASP A 363 9.87 -12.37 8.11
N MET A 364 9.16 -11.44 8.72
CA MET A 364 7.83 -10.98 8.31
C MET A 364 6.75 -12.08 8.31
N LYS A 365 6.96 -13.19 9.02
CA LYS A 365 6.01 -14.31 9.09
C LYS A 365 5.12 -14.21 10.31
N ILE A 366 3.91 -14.75 10.19
CA ILE A 366 2.96 -14.86 11.30
C ILE A 366 3.57 -15.76 12.40
N ASN A 367 3.62 -15.23 13.62
CA ASN A 367 4.05 -15.93 14.81
C ASN A 367 2.86 -16.51 15.58
N LYS A 368 1.86 -15.66 15.87
CA LYS A 368 0.64 -16.03 16.59
C LYS A 368 -0.57 -15.38 15.95
N ILE A 369 -1.74 -15.99 16.17
CA ILE A 369 -3.05 -15.48 15.78
C ILE A 369 -3.97 -15.62 16.98
N TRP A 370 -4.63 -14.53 17.35
CA TRP A 370 -5.74 -14.56 18.33
C TRP A 370 -7.01 -14.17 17.61
N THR A 371 -8.08 -14.91 17.86
CA THR A 371 -9.40 -14.65 17.28
C THR A 371 -10.38 -14.33 18.38
N PHE A 372 -11.28 -13.40 18.14
CA PHE A 372 -12.33 -13.04 19.09
C PHE A 372 -13.56 -12.48 18.38
N ARG A 373 -14.65 -12.45 19.10
CA ARG A 373 -15.89 -11.83 18.69
C ARG A 373 -16.15 -10.58 19.53
N ILE A 374 -16.62 -9.53 18.88
CA ILE A 374 -17.11 -8.33 19.54
C ILE A 374 -18.60 -8.50 19.83
N ALA A 375 -19.14 -7.72 20.80
CA ALA A 375 -20.55 -7.70 21.10
C ALA A 375 -21.40 -7.30 19.88
N GLU A 376 -22.63 -7.79 19.84
CA GLU A 376 -23.59 -7.50 18.78
C GLU A 376 -23.65 -6.02 18.42
N ASN A 377 -23.81 -5.72 17.16
CA ASN A 377 -23.90 -4.36 16.60
C ASN A 377 -22.67 -3.46 16.83
N ARG A 378 -21.51 -4.04 17.09
CA ARG A 378 -20.25 -3.32 17.22
C ARG A 378 -19.17 -3.93 16.38
N TYR A 379 -18.33 -3.09 15.84
CA TYR A 379 -17.10 -3.49 15.16
C TYR A 379 -16.00 -2.47 15.47
N ILE A 380 -14.77 -2.92 15.40
CA ILE A 380 -13.63 -2.05 15.57
C ILE A 380 -13.40 -1.29 14.26
N HIS A 381 -13.56 0.03 14.30
CA HIS A 381 -13.26 0.88 13.16
C HIS A 381 -11.77 0.89 12.85
N ASN A 382 -10.97 0.98 13.91
CA ASN A 382 -9.53 1.05 13.79
C ASN A 382 -8.90 0.66 15.13
N ALA A 383 -7.66 0.17 15.10
CA ALA A 383 -6.91 -0.15 16.30
C ALA A 383 -5.43 0.20 16.13
N THR A 384 -4.77 0.37 17.28
CA THR A 384 -3.32 0.57 17.35
C THR A 384 -2.74 -0.24 18.49
N PHE A 385 -1.49 -0.65 18.39
CA PHE A 385 -0.83 -1.44 19.41
C PHE A 385 0.32 -0.67 20.04
N VAL A 386 0.44 -0.78 21.36
CA VAL A 386 1.49 -0.16 22.15
C VAL A 386 2.28 -1.23 22.86
N GLY A 387 3.43 -1.59 22.30
CA GLY A 387 4.21 -2.74 22.75
C GLY A 387 3.49 -4.07 22.45
N ASP A 388 3.83 -5.11 23.22
CA ASP A 388 3.36 -6.47 22.96
C ASP A 388 2.03 -6.83 23.65
N ASN A 389 1.62 -6.05 24.63
CA ASN A 389 0.54 -6.42 25.54
C ASN A 389 -0.61 -5.42 25.60
N THR A 390 -0.59 -4.38 24.80
CA THR A 390 -1.64 -3.36 24.81
C THR A 390 -2.09 -3.03 23.40
N MET A 391 -3.41 -3.10 23.19
CA MET A 391 -4.07 -2.58 22.01
C MET A 391 -5.09 -1.54 22.45
N TYR A 392 -5.17 -0.44 21.73
CA TYR A 392 -6.30 0.48 21.82
C TYR A 392 -7.17 0.32 20.56
N ALA A 393 -8.48 0.23 20.78
CA ALA A 393 -9.46 0.10 19.72
C ALA A 393 -10.41 1.29 19.72
N LEU A 394 -10.75 1.74 18.53
CA LEU A 394 -11.71 2.81 18.27
C LEU A 394 -12.99 2.20 17.70
N PHE A 395 -14.11 2.47 18.35
CA PHE A 395 -15.45 2.15 17.86
C PHE A 395 -16.21 3.43 17.53
N TYR A 396 -17.05 3.37 16.53
CA TYR A 396 -18.14 4.32 16.38
C TYR A 396 -19.45 3.61 16.62
N ASN A 397 -20.16 4.03 17.63
CA ASN A 397 -21.48 3.50 17.96
C ASN A 397 -22.55 4.41 17.35
N GLY A 398 -23.15 3.97 16.26
CA GLY A 398 -24.17 4.75 15.56
C GLY A 398 -25.45 4.97 16.38
N GLY A 399 -25.81 4.01 17.26
CA GLY A 399 -26.98 4.13 18.12
C GLY A 399 -26.88 5.24 19.17
N TYR A 400 -25.67 5.49 19.67
CA TYR A 400 -25.38 6.54 20.64
C TYR A 400 -24.70 7.77 20.02
N ASN A 401 -24.41 7.74 18.74
CA ASN A 401 -23.71 8.79 18.01
C ASN A 401 -22.40 9.23 18.70
N ASN A 402 -21.58 8.27 19.10
CA ASN A 402 -20.31 8.51 19.78
C ASN A 402 -19.18 7.61 19.30
N TYR A 403 -17.93 8.05 19.57
CA TYR A 403 -16.73 7.22 19.48
C TYR A 403 -16.43 6.64 20.86
N GLU A 404 -16.17 5.35 20.92
CA GLU A 404 -15.74 4.64 22.12
C GLU A 404 -14.27 4.27 22.00
N TYR A 405 -13.51 4.45 23.09
CA TYR A 405 -12.10 4.10 23.16
C TYR A 405 -11.93 2.95 24.15
N TRP A 406 -11.39 1.85 23.66
CA TRP A 406 -11.21 0.64 24.45
C TRP A 406 -9.73 0.30 24.56
N LYS A 407 -9.29 -0.09 25.75
CA LYS A 407 -7.98 -0.67 26.01
C LYS A 407 -8.12 -2.18 26.13
N LEU A 408 -7.43 -2.91 25.27
CA LEU A 408 -7.29 -4.35 25.39
C LEU A 408 -5.90 -4.67 25.91
N THR A 409 -5.84 -5.50 26.94
CA THR A 409 -4.58 -5.88 27.60
C THR A 409 -4.42 -7.39 27.51
N ARG A 410 -3.23 -7.82 27.13
CA ARG A 410 -2.88 -9.23 26.97
C ARG A 410 -2.11 -9.73 28.19
N SER A 411 -2.48 -10.92 28.68
CA SER A 411 -1.72 -11.72 29.64
C SER A 411 -1.64 -13.16 29.12
N GLY A 412 -0.44 -13.64 28.84
CA GLY A 412 -0.27 -14.90 28.10
C GLY A 412 -0.92 -14.83 26.71
N ASP A 413 -1.88 -15.71 26.45
CA ASP A 413 -2.67 -15.73 25.23
C ASP A 413 -4.11 -15.18 25.42
N SER A 414 -4.41 -14.62 26.59
CA SER A 414 -5.72 -14.03 26.92
C SER A 414 -5.72 -12.52 26.79
N TRP A 415 -6.76 -11.97 26.19
CA TRP A 415 -6.99 -10.55 26.09
C TRP A 415 -8.21 -10.12 26.89
N THR A 416 -8.11 -9.02 27.59
CA THR A 416 -9.22 -8.40 28.31
C THR A 416 -9.46 -6.99 27.82
N ALA A 417 -10.71 -6.57 27.76
CA ALA A 417 -11.08 -5.28 27.22
C ALA A 417 -11.74 -4.40 28.27
N THR A 418 -11.34 -3.12 28.31
CA THR A 418 -11.89 -2.10 29.23
C THR A 418 -12.12 -0.82 28.45
N GLU A 419 -13.29 -0.23 28.57
CA GLU A 419 -13.55 1.10 28.05
C GLU A 419 -12.73 2.12 28.85
N VAL A 420 -12.04 3.01 28.15
CA VAL A 420 -11.21 4.05 28.78
C VAL A 420 -11.74 5.46 28.53
N GLY A 421 -12.64 5.62 27.58
CA GLY A 421 -13.27 6.89 27.29
C GLY A 421 -14.23 6.83 26.12
N ALA A 422 -14.91 7.93 25.88
CA ALA A 422 -15.77 8.11 24.72
C ALA A 422 -15.83 9.57 24.29
N THR A 423 -16.15 9.84 23.05
CA THR A 423 -16.40 11.19 22.52
C THR A 423 -17.76 11.22 21.84
N LYS A 424 -18.60 12.18 22.20
CA LYS A 424 -19.92 12.33 21.62
C LYS A 424 -19.86 12.99 20.23
N GLY A 425 -20.64 12.47 19.29
CA GLY A 425 -20.80 13.04 17.95
C GLY A 425 -19.67 12.67 16.98
N ARG A 426 -19.88 12.98 15.71
CA ARG A 426 -18.90 12.77 14.66
C ARG A 426 -17.91 13.92 14.61
N PHE A 427 -16.63 13.63 14.39
CA PHE A 427 -15.62 14.66 14.17
C PHE A 427 -15.72 15.29 12.78
N VAL A 428 -15.98 14.48 11.77
CA VAL A 428 -16.10 14.89 10.38
C VAL A 428 -17.31 14.21 9.76
N SER A 429 -18.13 15.00 9.05
CA SER A 429 -19.25 14.45 8.29
C SER A 429 -18.75 13.74 7.05
N ASN A 430 -19.36 12.59 6.74
CA ASN A 430 -19.13 11.84 5.48
C ASN A 430 -17.66 11.44 5.19
N SER A 431 -16.87 11.20 6.22
CA SER A 431 -15.51 10.70 6.07
C SER A 431 -15.30 9.46 6.93
N PRO A 432 -14.73 8.39 6.40
CA PRO A 432 -14.31 7.25 7.20
C PRO A 432 -13.15 7.62 8.12
N VAL A 433 -12.93 6.84 9.15
CA VAL A 433 -11.70 6.88 9.94
C VAL A 433 -10.62 6.21 9.13
N GLN A 434 -9.61 6.96 8.73
CA GLN A 434 -8.48 6.49 7.91
C GLN A 434 -7.24 6.13 8.72
N GLY A 435 -7.18 6.53 9.98
CA GLY A 435 -6.05 6.19 10.84
C GLY A 435 -6.34 6.44 12.30
N PHE A 436 -5.74 5.59 13.16
CA PHE A 436 -5.84 5.71 14.61
C PHE A 436 -4.52 5.31 15.26
N THR A 437 -4.01 6.15 16.15
CA THR A 437 -2.79 5.85 16.88
C THR A 437 -2.80 6.45 18.28
N TYR A 438 -1.95 5.94 19.15
CA TYR A 438 -1.78 6.41 20.52
C TYR A 438 -0.33 6.83 20.76
N GLY A 439 -0.13 8.03 21.30
CA GLY A 439 1.18 8.52 21.68
C GLY A 439 1.09 9.69 22.68
N ASN A 440 2.05 9.76 23.57
CA ASN A 440 2.14 10.83 24.57
C ASN A 440 0.83 11.09 25.34
N GLY A 441 0.15 10.00 25.74
CA GLY A 441 -1.07 10.08 26.53
C GLY A 441 -2.32 10.52 25.76
N ASN A 442 -2.26 10.55 24.41
CA ASN A 442 -3.38 10.98 23.58
C ASN A 442 -3.62 10.01 22.44
N PHE A 443 -4.86 9.97 21.98
CA PHE A 443 -5.22 9.39 20.70
C PHE A 443 -5.11 10.41 19.57
N TYR A 444 -4.78 9.94 18.38
CA TYR A 444 -4.84 10.71 17.14
C TYR A 444 -5.73 9.93 16.17
N ILE A 445 -6.76 10.58 15.66
CA ILE A 445 -7.74 10.01 14.75
C ILE A 445 -7.64 10.74 13.42
N GLY A 446 -7.36 10.01 12.34
CA GLY A 446 -7.23 10.53 10.99
C GLY A 446 -8.49 10.30 10.17
N PHE A 447 -8.81 11.29 9.36
CA PHE A 447 -9.81 11.28 8.29
C PHE A 447 -9.09 11.74 7.02
N ASN A 448 -9.73 11.78 5.88
CA ASN A 448 -9.05 12.07 4.60
C ASN A 448 -8.06 13.27 4.64
N ASP A 449 -8.42 14.38 5.24
CA ASP A 449 -7.56 15.57 5.38
C ASP A 449 -7.54 16.19 6.79
N HIS A 450 -8.14 15.49 7.77
CA HIS A 450 -8.24 15.94 9.14
C HIS A 450 -7.55 14.98 10.12
N ILE A 451 -6.92 15.53 11.16
CA ILE A 451 -6.44 14.77 12.31
C ILE A 451 -6.96 15.43 13.58
N PHE A 452 -7.50 14.63 14.50
CA PHE A 452 -7.92 15.06 15.81
C PHE A 452 -7.02 14.47 16.89
N LYS A 453 -6.53 15.33 17.79
CA LYS A 453 -5.86 14.89 19.01
C LYS A 453 -6.88 14.81 20.13
N VAL A 454 -7.00 13.63 20.74
CA VAL A 454 -8.02 13.30 21.73
C VAL A 454 -7.37 12.74 22.99
N GLY A 455 -7.76 13.20 24.17
CA GLY A 455 -7.34 12.63 25.43
C GLY A 455 -7.84 11.20 25.62
N LYS A 456 -7.21 10.41 26.48
CA LYS A 456 -7.63 9.03 26.76
C LYS A 456 -9.10 8.91 27.18
N ASN A 457 -9.60 9.90 27.89
CA ASN A 457 -10.99 9.98 28.34
C ASN A 457 -11.98 10.38 27.23
N GLY A 458 -11.50 10.63 26.01
CA GLY A 458 -12.32 11.07 24.88
C GLY A 458 -12.40 12.59 24.68
N THR A 459 -11.76 13.40 25.51
CA THR A 459 -11.79 14.86 25.36
C THR A 459 -10.98 15.30 24.13
N ALA A 460 -11.63 15.90 23.15
CA ALA A 460 -10.97 16.46 21.98
C ALA A 460 -10.12 17.68 22.39
N LYS A 461 -8.83 17.67 22.06
CA LYS A 461 -7.86 18.68 22.46
C LYS A 461 -7.44 19.61 21.34
N LYS A 462 -7.15 19.07 20.16
CA LYS A 462 -6.71 19.82 18.98
C LYS A 462 -7.24 19.19 17.69
N HIS A 463 -7.36 20.04 16.70
CA HIS A 463 -7.72 19.68 15.35
C HIS A 463 -6.69 20.21 14.38
N TYR A 464 -6.30 19.39 13.42
CA TYR A 464 -5.36 19.71 12.35
C TYR A 464 -6.03 19.42 11.01
N ARG A 465 -5.81 20.28 10.04
CA ARG A 465 -6.24 20.09 8.66
C ARG A 465 -5.11 20.46 7.71
N PHE A 466 -4.83 19.59 6.75
CA PHE A 466 -3.75 19.77 5.80
C PHE A 466 -4.29 19.99 4.39
N ASN A 467 -3.74 20.98 3.69
CA ASN A 467 -4.06 21.22 2.29
C ASN A 467 -3.14 20.38 1.39
N VAL A 468 -3.31 19.05 1.47
CA VAL A 468 -2.61 18.07 0.63
C VAL A 468 -3.61 17.54 -0.37
N ARG A 469 -3.22 17.36 -1.64
CA ARG A 469 -4.06 16.72 -2.65
C ARG A 469 -4.00 15.20 -2.56
N ARG A 470 -4.16 14.66 -1.35
CA ARG A 470 -4.05 13.24 -1.04
C ARG A 470 -4.84 12.93 0.22
N GLU A 471 -5.31 11.71 0.32
CA GLU A 471 -5.99 11.21 1.52
C GLU A 471 -4.98 10.75 2.57
N ILE A 472 -5.34 10.93 3.83
CA ILE A 472 -4.65 10.25 4.94
C ILE A 472 -5.13 8.81 4.93
N GLU A 473 -4.18 7.85 4.93
CA GLU A 473 -4.48 6.42 4.98
C GLU A 473 -3.88 5.73 6.21
N GLY A 474 -3.08 6.43 6.98
CA GLY A 474 -2.54 5.84 8.19
C GLY A 474 -1.87 6.83 9.12
N LEU A 475 -1.92 6.53 10.41
CA LEU A 475 -1.27 7.28 11.47
C LEU A 475 -0.43 6.37 12.35
N SER A 476 0.74 6.82 12.76
CA SER A 476 1.57 6.17 13.78
C SER A 476 2.28 7.17 14.67
N ALA A 477 2.10 7.06 15.97
CA ALA A 477 2.88 7.82 16.94
C ALA A 477 4.07 7.00 17.43
N ASN A 478 5.26 7.61 17.44
CA ASN A 478 6.47 7.02 17.99
C ASN A 478 7.28 8.08 18.71
N GLY A 479 7.42 7.97 20.02
CA GLY A 479 7.98 9.00 20.85
C GLY A 479 7.21 10.32 20.74
N SER A 480 7.89 11.41 20.46
CA SER A 480 7.28 12.73 20.23
C SER A 480 6.80 12.96 18.79
N ASN A 481 7.03 12.01 17.89
CA ASN A 481 6.72 12.17 16.47
C ASN A 481 5.39 11.52 16.11
N LEU A 482 4.64 12.20 15.24
CA LEU A 482 3.49 11.66 14.55
C LEU A 482 3.86 11.42 13.07
N TYR A 483 3.73 10.20 12.62
CA TYR A 483 3.88 9.81 11.22
C TYR A 483 2.51 9.74 10.58
N VAL A 484 2.41 10.26 9.37
CA VAL A 484 1.18 10.33 8.60
C VAL A 484 1.46 9.79 7.21
N GLN A 485 0.69 8.82 6.76
CA GLN A 485 0.73 8.34 5.40
C GLN A 485 -0.36 9.02 4.59
N PHE A 486 0.03 9.54 3.45
CA PHE A 486 -0.87 10.08 2.46
C PHE A 486 -0.83 9.19 1.21
N ALA A 487 -2.00 8.89 0.67
CA ALA A 487 -2.17 8.17 -0.58
C ALA A 487 -3.10 8.91 -1.55
N GLN A 488 -3.16 8.43 -2.78
CA GLN A 488 -4.05 8.96 -3.80
C GLN A 488 -4.70 7.81 -4.57
#